data_f59458c297b01611decf28d6284ad042
#
_entry.id   f59458c297b01611decf28d6284ad042
#
_cell.length_a   1.000
_cell.length_b   1.000
_cell.length_c   1.000
_cell.angle_alpha   90.00
_cell.angle_beta   90.00
_cell.angle_gamma   90.00
#
_symmetry.space_group_name_H-M   'P 1'
#
loop_
_entity.id
_entity.type
_entity.pdbx_description
1 polymer ?
#
loop_
_entity_poly.entity_id
_entity_poly.type
_entity_poly.pdbx_seq_one_letter_code
_entity_poly.pdbx_strand_id
1 'polypeptide(L)'
;TGADKPWAIAATPEPDLPQEVMQSLEATLSQQIMQAMQSTGQMPSEEEMRQAALSMKDQTMHLAKEEAEERVERMERRMEDQLLEGGWYQAFNEFIDDIVTFPFAVLKGPVKRRRKVMQWQDGQLVPNVVIRNEWERVDPFNMYWAPWAWNLNDGYVIERHRMTADDLQSLLGVPGYNDDAIRTVLADFNGG
;
A
#
# COMPACT_ATOMS: atom_id res chain seq x y z
N THR A 1 4.02 22.27 -10.47
CA THR A 1 4.07 22.76 -9.07
C THR A 1 3.46 21.67 -8.23
N GLY A 2 4.32 20.70 -7.81
CA GLY A 2 3.91 19.70 -6.86
C GLY A 2 3.66 20.36 -5.51
N ALA A 3 2.49 20.17 -4.94
CA ALA A 3 2.24 20.50 -3.55
C ALA A 3 3.28 19.76 -2.71
N ASP A 4 3.95 20.47 -1.78
CA ASP A 4 4.89 19.85 -0.84
C ASP A 4 4.18 18.69 -0.14
N LYS A 5 4.63 17.47 -0.43
CA LYS A 5 4.08 16.29 0.20
C LYS A 5 4.46 16.31 1.67
N PRO A 6 3.51 16.11 2.60
CA PRO A 6 3.80 16.10 4.03
C PRO A 6 4.56 14.83 4.48
N TRP A 7 4.88 13.93 3.55
CA TRP A 7 5.59 12.68 3.79
C TRP A 7 6.55 12.37 2.64
N ALA A 8 7.63 11.67 2.96
CA ALA A 8 8.58 11.14 1.98
C ALA A 8 9.01 9.73 2.44
N ILE A 9 9.29 8.87 1.49
CA ILE A 9 9.89 7.57 1.75
C ILE A 9 11.38 7.71 1.47
N ALA A 10 12.21 7.25 2.39
CA ALA A 10 13.66 7.19 2.20
C ALA A 10 14.08 5.73 2.02
N ALA A 11 15.03 5.50 1.13
CA ALA A 11 15.70 4.22 1.05
C ALA A 11 16.47 3.95 2.35
N THR A 12 16.56 2.67 2.75
CA THR A 12 17.39 2.27 3.89
C THR A 12 18.84 2.62 3.57
N PRO A 13 19.56 3.37 4.45
CA PRO A 13 20.92 3.83 4.16
C PRO A 13 21.90 2.69 3.84
N GLU A 14 21.72 1.56 4.48
CA GLU A 14 22.48 0.33 4.25
C GLU A 14 21.49 -0.81 3.96
N PRO A 15 21.17 -1.06 2.69
CA PRO A 15 20.31 -2.18 2.33
C PRO A 15 21.03 -3.49 2.64
N ASP A 16 20.35 -4.40 3.33
CA ASP A 16 20.83 -5.77 3.49
C ASP A 16 20.93 -6.43 2.12
N LEU A 17 22.14 -6.91 1.79
CA LEU A 17 22.34 -7.64 0.55
C LEU A 17 21.68 -9.03 0.66
N PRO A 18 20.80 -9.41 -0.28
CA PRO A 18 20.23 -10.75 -0.31
C PRO A 18 21.32 -11.83 -0.34
N GLN A 19 21.05 -12.97 0.29
CA GLN A 19 22.01 -14.08 0.31
C GLN A 19 22.44 -14.53 -1.09
N GLU A 20 21.55 -14.45 -2.09
CA GLU A 20 21.83 -14.77 -3.47
C GLU A 20 22.90 -13.83 -4.07
N VAL A 21 22.85 -12.54 -3.72
CA VAL A 21 23.83 -11.54 -4.17
C VAL A 21 25.18 -11.78 -3.50
N MET A 22 25.20 -12.15 -2.22
CA MET A 22 26.42 -12.52 -1.50
C MET A 22 27.09 -13.75 -2.14
N GLN A 23 26.31 -14.79 -2.44
CA GLN A 23 26.81 -15.98 -3.11
C GLN A 23 27.33 -15.69 -4.52
N SER A 24 26.66 -14.82 -5.28
CA SER A 24 27.14 -14.43 -6.62
C SER A 24 28.44 -13.62 -6.58
N LEU A 25 28.60 -12.79 -5.55
CA LEU A 25 29.84 -12.05 -5.26
C LEU A 25 31.00 -13.01 -4.97
N GLU A 26 30.81 -14.01 -4.11
CA GLU A 26 31.81 -15.02 -3.79
C GLU A 26 32.19 -15.85 -5.01
N ALA A 27 31.21 -16.23 -5.83
CA ALA A 27 31.46 -16.95 -7.07
C ALA A 27 32.27 -16.11 -8.08
N THR A 28 31.94 -14.84 -8.24
CA THR A 28 32.63 -13.90 -9.14
C THR A 28 34.06 -13.65 -8.67
N LEU A 29 34.25 -13.46 -7.37
CA LEU A 29 35.59 -13.31 -6.77
C LEU A 29 36.47 -14.55 -7.01
N SER A 30 35.87 -15.73 -6.78
CA SER A 30 36.55 -17.01 -7.03
C SER A 30 36.96 -17.18 -8.51
N GLN A 31 36.09 -16.76 -9.42
CA GLN A 31 36.36 -16.82 -10.86
C GLN A 31 37.44 -15.82 -11.28
N GLN A 32 37.48 -14.62 -10.72
CA GLN A 32 38.55 -13.64 -10.97
C GLN A 32 39.91 -14.12 -10.44
N ILE A 33 39.94 -14.71 -9.26
CA ILE A 33 41.18 -15.31 -8.70
C ILE A 33 41.68 -16.43 -9.65
N MET A 34 40.77 -17.27 -10.13
CA MET A 34 41.14 -18.38 -11.04
C MET A 34 41.67 -17.86 -12.39
N GLN A 35 41.08 -16.80 -12.95
CA GLN A 35 41.58 -16.13 -14.15
C GLN A 35 42.94 -15.47 -13.94
N ALA A 36 43.16 -14.80 -12.82
CA ALA A 36 44.42 -14.18 -12.47
C ALA A 36 45.54 -15.25 -12.35
N MET A 37 45.25 -16.40 -11.76
CA MET A 37 46.16 -17.53 -11.69
C MET A 37 46.52 -18.11 -13.08
N GLN A 38 45.53 -18.16 -13.99
CA GLN A 38 45.78 -18.68 -15.36
C GLN A 38 46.57 -17.69 -16.22
N SER A 39 46.42 -16.39 -16.02
CA SER A 39 47.08 -15.37 -16.85
C SER A 39 48.48 -15.02 -16.36
N THR A 40 48.74 -15.04 -15.09
CA THR A 40 50.02 -14.57 -14.51
C THR A 40 50.89 -15.71 -13.95
N GLY A 41 50.32 -16.92 -13.79
CA GLY A 41 51.00 -18.07 -13.21
C GLY A 41 51.38 -17.93 -11.73
N GLN A 42 50.98 -16.83 -11.10
CA GLN A 42 51.22 -16.53 -9.70
C GLN A 42 49.90 -16.29 -8.99
N MET A 43 49.82 -16.69 -7.72
CA MET A 43 48.67 -16.41 -6.87
C MET A 43 48.67 -14.92 -6.49
N PRO A 44 47.53 -14.19 -6.65
CA PRO A 44 47.48 -12.80 -6.21
C PRO A 44 47.84 -12.67 -4.74
N SER A 45 48.48 -11.58 -4.35
CA SER A 45 48.83 -11.33 -2.96
C SER A 45 47.56 -11.17 -2.12
N GLU A 46 47.68 -11.45 -0.82
CA GLU A 46 46.53 -11.29 0.11
C GLU A 46 45.97 -9.86 0.10
N GLU A 47 46.83 -8.86 -0.06
CA GLU A 47 46.50 -7.45 -0.19
C GLU A 47 45.69 -7.14 -1.47
N GLU A 48 46.07 -7.70 -2.61
CA GLU A 48 45.35 -7.54 -3.89
C GLU A 48 43.98 -8.22 -3.84
N MET A 49 43.86 -9.38 -3.24
CA MET A 49 42.60 -10.08 -3.03
C MET A 49 41.64 -9.27 -2.11
N ARG A 50 42.21 -8.72 -1.06
CA ARG A 50 41.43 -7.88 -0.11
C ARG A 50 40.93 -6.59 -0.78
N GLN A 51 41.77 -5.93 -1.57
CA GLN A 51 41.35 -4.71 -2.30
C GLN A 51 40.32 -5.04 -3.37
N ALA A 52 40.46 -6.14 -4.09
CA ALA A 52 39.46 -6.58 -5.06
C ALA A 52 38.09 -6.88 -4.36
N ALA A 53 38.12 -7.58 -3.25
CA ALA A 53 36.90 -7.87 -2.46
C ALA A 53 36.22 -6.60 -1.95
N LEU A 54 36.98 -5.63 -1.46
CA LEU A 54 36.46 -4.35 -1.01
C LEU A 54 35.85 -3.52 -2.15
N SER A 55 36.54 -3.44 -3.28
CA SER A 55 36.03 -2.71 -4.44
C SER A 55 34.75 -3.34 -5.02
N MET A 56 34.65 -4.66 -5.06
CA MET A 56 33.45 -5.37 -5.47
C MET A 56 32.28 -5.15 -4.48
N LYS A 57 32.58 -5.19 -3.18
CA LYS A 57 31.58 -4.89 -2.16
C LYS A 57 31.05 -3.47 -2.31
N ASP A 58 31.93 -2.49 -2.48
CA ASP A 58 31.53 -1.08 -2.64
C ASP A 58 30.70 -0.87 -3.92
N GLN A 59 31.09 -1.48 -5.04
CA GLN A 59 30.31 -1.43 -6.28
C GLN A 59 28.92 -2.07 -6.10
N THR A 60 28.85 -3.22 -5.46
CA THR A 60 27.58 -3.92 -5.23
C THR A 60 26.70 -3.13 -4.27
N MET A 61 27.26 -2.54 -3.24
CA MET A 61 26.53 -1.66 -2.32
C MET A 61 25.99 -0.41 -3.04
N HIS A 62 26.78 0.16 -3.95
CA HIS A 62 26.33 1.30 -4.77
C HIS A 62 25.15 0.93 -5.66
N LEU A 63 25.25 -0.18 -6.39
CA LEU A 63 24.16 -0.69 -7.23
C LEU A 63 22.89 -1.04 -6.42
N ALA A 64 23.07 -1.68 -5.27
CA ALA A 64 21.95 -1.97 -4.38
C ALA A 64 21.26 -0.71 -3.85
N LYS A 65 22.04 0.35 -3.59
CA LYS A 65 21.51 1.63 -3.17
C LYS A 65 20.74 2.33 -4.29
N GLU A 66 21.28 2.37 -5.50
CA GLU A 66 20.59 2.91 -6.68
C GLU A 66 19.26 2.17 -6.94
N GLU A 67 19.28 0.83 -6.87
CA GLU A 67 18.06 0.03 -7.04
C GLU A 67 17.05 0.29 -5.91
N ALA A 68 17.52 0.48 -4.67
CA ALA A 68 16.66 0.83 -3.54
C ALA A 68 16.00 2.21 -3.73
N GLU A 69 16.75 3.20 -4.21
CA GLU A 69 16.25 4.54 -4.53
C GLU A 69 15.18 4.50 -5.64
N GLU A 70 15.43 3.75 -6.72
CA GLU A 70 14.43 3.56 -7.78
C GLU A 70 13.17 2.84 -7.29
N ARG A 71 13.32 1.85 -6.39
CA ARG A 71 12.16 1.16 -5.78
C ARG A 71 11.35 2.12 -4.92
N VAL A 72 12.01 3.00 -4.17
CA VAL A 72 11.37 4.03 -3.36
C VAL A 72 10.56 4.97 -4.24
N GLU A 73 11.12 5.49 -5.34
CA GLU A 73 10.39 6.35 -6.26
C GLU A 73 9.16 5.66 -6.88
N ARG A 74 9.31 4.40 -7.28
CA ARG A 74 8.16 3.62 -7.79
C ARG A 74 7.09 3.40 -6.73
N MET A 75 7.51 3.18 -5.47
CA MET A 75 6.60 3.00 -4.35
C MET A 75 5.87 4.30 -4.01
N GLU A 76 6.57 5.44 -3.97
CA GLU A 76 5.96 6.76 -3.75
C GLU A 76 4.90 7.09 -4.80
N ARG A 77 5.21 6.91 -6.08
CA ARG A 77 4.24 7.13 -7.17
C ARG A 77 3.01 6.24 -6.99
N ARG A 78 3.22 4.96 -6.68
CA ARG A 78 2.11 4.01 -6.48
C ARG A 78 1.25 4.37 -5.28
N MET A 79 1.85 4.84 -4.19
CA MET A 79 1.11 5.30 -3.02
C MET A 79 0.31 6.56 -3.33
N GLU A 80 0.89 7.51 -4.06
CA GLU A 80 0.21 8.73 -4.48
C GLU A 80 -0.99 8.44 -5.38
N ASP A 81 -0.82 7.55 -6.36
CA ASP A 81 -1.92 7.10 -7.22
C ASP A 81 -3.04 6.46 -6.38
N GLN A 82 -2.71 5.62 -5.41
CA GLN A 82 -3.70 4.99 -4.52
C GLN A 82 -4.42 6.02 -3.63
N LEU A 83 -3.71 7.02 -3.10
CA LEU A 83 -4.31 8.08 -2.30
C LEU A 83 -5.26 8.94 -3.13
N LEU A 84 -4.84 9.29 -4.37
CA LEU A 84 -5.65 10.06 -5.29
C LEU A 84 -6.90 9.28 -5.71
N GLU A 85 -6.73 8.04 -6.17
CA GLU A 85 -7.82 7.18 -6.61
C GLU A 85 -8.76 6.76 -5.48
N GLY A 86 -8.24 6.66 -4.26
CA GLY A 86 -8.98 6.27 -3.07
C GLY A 86 -9.73 7.42 -2.38
N GLY A 87 -9.63 8.65 -2.89
CA GLY A 87 -10.35 9.80 -2.36
C GLY A 87 -9.76 10.36 -1.06
N TRP A 88 -8.48 10.07 -0.74
CA TRP A 88 -7.82 10.54 0.46
C TRP A 88 -7.93 12.07 0.66
N TYR A 89 -7.61 12.85 -0.37
CA TYR A 89 -7.58 14.31 -0.27
C TYR A 89 -8.94 14.91 0.05
N GLN A 90 -10.00 14.37 -0.55
CA GLN A 90 -11.36 14.80 -0.25
C GLN A 90 -11.75 14.41 1.18
N ALA A 91 -11.57 13.15 1.56
CA ALA A 91 -11.90 12.66 2.88
C ALA A 91 -11.13 13.39 3.99
N PHE A 92 -9.86 13.74 3.73
CA PHE A 92 -9.04 14.48 4.68
C PHE A 92 -9.47 15.94 4.82
N ASN A 93 -9.85 16.61 3.75
CA ASN A 93 -10.38 17.97 3.82
C ASN A 93 -11.69 18.00 4.64
N GLU A 94 -12.61 17.09 4.36
CA GLU A 94 -13.86 16.95 5.13
C GLU A 94 -13.60 16.62 6.62
N PHE A 95 -12.57 15.81 6.90
CA PHE A 95 -12.14 15.52 8.27
C PHE A 95 -11.60 16.76 8.98
N ILE A 96 -10.85 17.63 8.31
CA ILE A 96 -10.38 18.90 8.87
C ILE A 96 -11.55 19.84 9.18
N ASP A 97 -12.53 19.92 8.28
CA ASP A 97 -13.75 20.72 8.49
C ASP A 97 -14.52 20.23 9.73
N ASP A 98 -14.57 18.91 9.93
CA ASP A 98 -15.18 18.32 11.12
C ASP A 98 -14.44 18.68 12.41
N ILE A 99 -13.09 18.63 12.43
CA ILE A 99 -12.29 19.02 13.60
C ILE A 99 -12.57 20.46 14.03
N VAL A 100 -12.79 21.35 13.06
CA VAL A 100 -13.08 22.75 13.35
C VAL A 100 -14.51 22.93 13.86
N THR A 101 -15.43 22.09 13.42
CA THR A 101 -16.87 22.24 13.68
C THR A 101 -17.35 21.43 14.89
N PHE A 102 -16.80 20.23 15.07
CA PHE A 102 -17.22 19.26 16.09
C PHE A 102 -16.09 18.97 17.08
N PRO A 103 -16.42 18.48 18.30
CA PRO A 103 -15.41 18.10 19.29
C PRO A 103 -14.58 16.89 18.90
N PHE A 104 -14.93 16.18 17.84
CA PHE A 104 -14.21 15.04 17.28
C PHE A 104 -14.49 14.94 15.78
N ALA A 105 -13.57 14.26 15.08
CA ALA A 105 -13.71 13.90 13.68
C ALA A 105 -13.20 12.49 13.47
N VAL A 106 -13.75 11.78 12.49
CA VAL A 106 -13.38 10.40 12.19
C VAL A 106 -13.09 10.23 10.70
N LEU A 107 -11.89 9.77 10.41
CA LEU A 107 -11.45 9.38 9.09
C LEU A 107 -11.26 7.85 9.07
N LYS A 108 -11.92 7.18 8.14
CA LYS A 108 -11.90 5.73 7.99
C LYS A 108 -11.14 5.35 6.73
N GLY A 109 -10.17 4.45 6.85
CA GLY A 109 -9.41 3.93 5.71
C GLY A 109 -8.04 3.40 6.07
N PRO A 110 -7.39 2.71 5.12
CA PRO A 110 -7.94 2.32 3.81
C PRO A 110 -8.95 1.16 3.93
N VAL A 111 -10.11 1.32 3.33
CA VAL A 111 -11.14 0.28 3.23
C VAL A 111 -11.12 -0.30 1.83
N LYS A 112 -11.03 -1.62 1.71
CA LYS A 112 -11.09 -2.30 0.41
C LYS A 112 -12.53 -2.33 -0.09
N ARG A 113 -12.79 -1.67 -1.22
CA ARG A 113 -14.10 -1.66 -1.88
C ARG A 113 -14.03 -2.20 -3.29
N ARG A 114 -15.06 -2.93 -3.67
CA ARG A 114 -15.26 -3.37 -5.05
C ARG A 114 -15.94 -2.23 -5.81
N ARG A 115 -15.31 -1.77 -6.90
CA ARG A 115 -15.87 -0.75 -7.80
C ARG A 115 -16.02 -1.33 -9.20
N LYS A 116 -17.20 -1.13 -9.79
CA LYS A 116 -17.42 -1.41 -11.20
C LYS A 116 -16.89 -0.21 -11.99
N VAL A 117 -15.84 -0.41 -12.75
CA VAL A 117 -15.26 0.60 -13.65
C VAL A 117 -15.48 0.14 -15.08
N MET A 118 -15.79 1.09 -15.96
CA MET A 118 -15.88 0.81 -17.40
C MET A 118 -14.47 0.85 -17.98
N GLN A 119 -14.04 -0.23 -18.60
CA GLN A 119 -12.71 -0.37 -19.20
C GLN A 119 -12.84 -0.68 -20.69
N TRP A 120 -12.03 -0.04 -21.51
CA TRP A 120 -11.94 -0.36 -22.92
C TRP A 120 -11.23 -1.69 -23.11
N GLN A 121 -11.92 -2.64 -23.73
CA GLN A 121 -11.37 -3.91 -24.13
C GLN A 121 -11.84 -4.21 -25.56
N ASP A 122 -10.88 -4.42 -26.47
CA ASP A 122 -11.15 -4.72 -27.89
C ASP A 122 -12.10 -3.73 -28.58
N GLY A 123 -11.99 -2.44 -28.26
CA GLY A 123 -12.83 -1.39 -28.83
C GLY A 123 -14.24 -1.27 -28.26
N GLN A 124 -14.56 -2.01 -27.21
CA GLN A 124 -15.82 -1.95 -26.48
C GLN A 124 -15.62 -1.55 -25.02
N LEU A 125 -16.59 -0.84 -24.47
CA LEU A 125 -16.62 -0.49 -23.04
C LEU A 125 -17.22 -1.67 -22.28
N VAL A 126 -16.38 -2.37 -21.50
CA VAL A 126 -16.79 -3.54 -20.70
C VAL A 126 -16.72 -3.18 -19.21
N PRO A 127 -17.75 -3.52 -18.42
CA PRO A 127 -17.68 -3.32 -16.98
C PRO A 127 -16.68 -4.30 -16.36
N ASN A 128 -15.67 -3.76 -15.67
CA ASN A 128 -14.69 -4.53 -14.89
C ASN A 128 -14.85 -4.25 -13.39
N VAL A 129 -14.62 -5.26 -12.57
CA VAL A 129 -14.66 -5.11 -11.11
C VAL A 129 -13.24 -4.99 -10.60
N VAL A 130 -12.91 -3.84 -10.04
CA VAL A 130 -11.61 -3.57 -9.42
C VAL A 130 -11.77 -3.44 -7.90
N ILE A 131 -10.73 -3.84 -7.17
CA ILE A 131 -10.66 -3.60 -5.73
C ILE A 131 -9.77 -2.38 -5.53
N ARG A 132 -10.31 -1.36 -4.85
CA ARG A 132 -9.59 -0.13 -4.50
C ARG A 132 -9.52 0.03 -2.99
N ASN A 133 -8.45 0.65 -2.54
CA ASN A 133 -8.35 1.17 -1.18
C ASN A 133 -9.00 2.56 -1.17
N GLU A 134 -10.02 2.74 -0.35
CA GLU A 134 -10.75 4.00 -0.27
C GLU A 134 -10.66 4.58 1.14
N TRP A 135 -10.63 5.90 1.22
CA TRP A 135 -10.73 6.66 2.46
C TRP A 135 -12.04 7.44 2.44
N GLU A 136 -12.71 7.46 3.56
CA GLU A 136 -13.96 8.18 3.70
C GLU A 136 -14.03 8.91 5.05
N ARG A 137 -14.58 10.09 5.02
CA ARG A 137 -14.99 10.78 6.23
C ARG A 137 -16.20 10.08 6.81
N VAL A 138 -16.20 9.82 8.12
CA VAL A 138 -17.38 9.32 8.82
C VAL A 138 -18.08 10.50 9.49
N ASP A 139 -19.37 10.67 9.14
CA ASP A 139 -20.18 11.74 9.74
C ASP A 139 -20.24 11.57 11.28
N PRO A 140 -19.82 12.57 12.07
CA PRO A 140 -19.85 12.52 13.53
C PRO A 140 -21.19 12.11 14.13
N PHE A 141 -22.31 12.46 13.49
CA PHE A 141 -23.66 12.07 13.92
C PHE A 141 -24.02 10.61 13.67
N ASN A 142 -23.20 9.90 12.92
CA ASN A 142 -23.38 8.48 12.62
C ASN A 142 -22.41 7.57 13.37
N MET A 143 -21.58 8.14 14.26
CA MET A 143 -20.60 7.41 15.04
C MET A 143 -20.99 7.37 16.51
N TYR A 144 -21.02 6.17 17.08
CA TYR A 144 -21.37 5.94 18.49
C TYR A 144 -20.33 5.02 19.10
N TRP A 145 -19.71 5.44 20.21
CA TRP A 145 -18.76 4.65 20.96
C TRP A 145 -19.22 4.43 22.39
N ALA A 146 -18.57 3.48 23.06
CA ALA A 146 -18.86 3.21 24.46
C ALA A 146 -18.67 4.47 25.32
N PRO A 147 -19.62 4.84 26.23
CA PRO A 147 -19.54 6.08 27.01
C PRO A 147 -18.30 6.22 27.90
N TRP A 148 -17.64 5.11 28.23
CA TRP A 148 -16.44 5.06 29.05
C TRP A 148 -15.14 5.01 28.23
N ALA A 149 -15.22 4.93 26.89
CA ALA A 149 -14.07 4.79 26.02
C ALA A 149 -13.33 6.13 25.88
N TRP A 150 -12.02 6.10 26.09
CA TRP A 150 -11.13 7.23 25.84
C TRP A 150 -10.50 7.18 24.44
N ASN A 151 -10.49 6.00 23.84
CA ASN A 151 -10.05 5.78 22.45
C ASN A 151 -10.90 4.69 21.80
N LEU A 152 -10.79 4.54 20.48
CA LEU A 152 -11.62 3.62 19.69
C LEU A 152 -11.41 2.13 20.03
N ASN A 153 -10.30 1.78 20.70
CA ASN A 153 -9.98 0.39 21.08
C ASN A 153 -10.50 0.01 22.47
N ASP A 154 -11.02 0.97 23.25
CA ASP A 154 -11.41 0.73 24.64
C ASP A 154 -12.80 0.09 24.77
N GLY A 155 -13.56 0.03 23.66
CA GLY A 155 -14.92 -0.50 23.72
C GLY A 155 -15.52 -0.74 22.33
N TYR A 156 -16.85 -0.86 22.28
CA TYR A 156 -17.53 -1.00 21.01
C TYR A 156 -17.60 0.35 20.29
N VAL A 157 -17.59 0.28 18.96
CA VAL A 157 -17.84 1.40 18.04
C VAL A 157 -18.94 0.98 17.10
N ILE A 158 -19.97 1.80 16.98
CA ILE A 158 -21.11 1.58 16.08
C ILE A 158 -21.11 2.70 15.06
N GLU A 159 -21.05 2.35 13.80
CA GLU A 159 -21.22 3.24 12.66
C GLU A 159 -22.59 2.99 12.03
N ARG A 160 -23.42 4.02 11.97
CA ARG A 160 -24.74 3.93 11.35
C ARG A 160 -24.64 4.26 9.87
N HIS A 161 -24.99 3.29 9.03
CA HIS A 161 -25.08 3.48 7.59
C HIS A 161 -26.54 3.60 7.15
N ARG A 162 -26.82 4.60 6.31
CA ARG A 162 -28.08 4.66 5.58
C ARG A 162 -27.86 3.99 4.23
N MET A 163 -28.65 2.97 3.97
CA MET A 163 -28.56 2.19 2.75
C MET A 163 -29.83 2.32 1.93
N THR A 164 -29.68 2.37 0.62
CA THR A 164 -30.78 2.24 -0.33
C THR A 164 -31.08 0.76 -0.57
N ALA A 165 -32.21 0.46 -1.22
CA ALA A 165 -32.55 -0.90 -1.60
C ALA A 165 -31.49 -1.52 -2.52
N ASP A 166 -30.92 -0.72 -3.42
CA ASP A 166 -29.83 -1.16 -4.32
C ASP A 166 -28.54 -1.48 -3.57
N ASP A 167 -28.21 -0.68 -2.54
CA ASP A 167 -27.06 -0.94 -1.67
C ASP A 167 -27.24 -2.28 -0.94
N LEU A 168 -28.42 -2.52 -0.35
CA LEU A 168 -28.72 -3.78 0.32
C LEU A 168 -28.67 -4.97 -0.65
N GLN A 169 -29.20 -4.79 -1.85
CA GLN A 169 -29.17 -5.84 -2.88
C GLN A 169 -27.74 -6.18 -3.30
N SER A 170 -26.85 -5.18 -3.33
CA SER A 170 -25.44 -5.39 -3.66
C SER A 170 -24.66 -6.19 -2.62
N LEU A 171 -25.20 -6.32 -1.39
CA LEU A 171 -24.60 -7.11 -0.30
C LEU A 171 -24.99 -8.60 -0.33
N LEU A 172 -25.94 -8.98 -1.19
CA LEU A 172 -26.30 -10.40 -1.35
C LEU A 172 -25.09 -11.20 -1.86
N GLY A 173 -24.79 -12.32 -1.20
CA GLY A 173 -23.65 -13.17 -1.50
C GLY A 173 -22.30 -12.62 -1.03
N VAL A 174 -22.28 -11.52 -0.28
CA VAL A 174 -21.04 -11.00 0.33
C VAL A 174 -20.79 -11.71 1.65
N PRO A 175 -19.62 -12.33 1.88
CA PRO A 175 -19.29 -12.99 3.12
C PRO A 175 -19.45 -12.06 4.33
N GLY A 176 -20.13 -12.55 5.39
CA GLY A 176 -20.37 -11.80 6.62
C GLY A 176 -21.74 -11.14 6.69
N TYR A 177 -22.51 -11.14 5.61
CA TYR A 177 -23.90 -10.67 5.60
C TYR A 177 -24.88 -11.86 5.55
N ASN A 178 -26.06 -11.64 6.13
CA ASN A 178 -27.13 -12.64 6.12
C ASN A 178 -28.08 -12.36 4.95
N ASP A 179 -28.00 -13.17 3.90
CA ASP A 179 -28.78 -13.02 2.67
C ASP A 179 -30.29 -13.11 2.92
N ASP A 180 -30.74 -14.01 3.82
CA ASP A 180 -32.17 -14.19 4.11
C ASP A 180 -32.73 -12.96 4.83
N ALA A 181 -31.99 -12.40 5.77
CA ALA A 181 -32.38 -11.16 6.44
C ALA A 181 -32.46 -10.00 5.44
N ILE A 182 -31.49 -9.87 4.53
CA ILE A 182 -31.48 -8.83 3.49
C ILE A 182 -32.72 -8.98 2.59
N ARG A 183 -33.02 -10.20 2.12
CA ARG A 183 -34.21 -10.47 1.28
C ARG A 183 -35.50 -10.13 2.00
N THR A 184 -35.61 -10.44 3.29
CA THR A 184 -36.79 -10.11 4.11
C THR A 184 -36.98 -8.58 4.16
N VAL A 185 -35.92 -7.83 4.48
CA VAL A 185 -35.98 -6.35 4.53
C VAL A 185 -36.33 -5.76 3.16
N LEU A 186 -35.76 -6.27 2.07
CA LEU A 186 -36.09 -5.83 0.71
C LEU A 186 -37.54 -6.14 0.33
N ALA A 187 -38.09 -7.27 0.75
CA ALA A 187 -39.49 -7.62 0.51
C ALA A 187 -40.45 -6.68 1.27
N ASP A 188 -40.14 -6.40 2.53
CA ASP A 188 -40.94 -5.48 3.35
C ASP A 188 -40.90 -4.04 2.78
N PHE A 189 -39.77 -3.62 2.27
CA PHE A 189 -39.59 -2.28 1.68
C PHE A 189 -40.34 -2.12 0.33
N ASN A 190 -40.44 -3.18 -0.46
CA ASN A 190 -41.14 -3.18 -1.76
C ASN A 190 -42.65 -3.46 -1.63
N GLY A 191 -43.12 -3.86 -0.47
CA GLY A 191 -44.52 -4.18 -0.19
C GLY A 191 -45.36 -3.08 0.44
N GLY A 192 -44.76 -1.91 0.71
CA GLY A 192 -45.41 -0.69 1.14
C GLY A 192 -45.43 0.34 0.02
#